data_ed1611c03e0d15d6f685ac8b7efa43ed
#
_entry.id   ed1611c03e0d15d6f685ac8b7efa43ed
#
_cell.length_a   1.000
_cell.length_b   1.000
_cell.length_c   1.000
_cell.angle_alpha   90.00
_cell.angle_beta   90.00
_cell.angle_gamma   90.00
#
_symmetry.space_group_name_H-M   'P 1'
#
loop_
_entity.id
_entity.type
_entity.pdbx_description
1 polymer ?
#
loop_
_entity_poly.entity_id
_entity_poly.type
_entity_poly.pdbx_seq_one_letter_code
_entity_poly.pdbx_strand_id
1 'polypeptide(L)'
;MPIRIDSDLPAKAILEEENVFVMDNERACTQDIRPLKIAILNLMPNKLDTELHLLRSLSNTPLQLDITFLQTESYVPTHVSESHMEKFYNYFSEIKDTRFDGLIITGAPVELKEFEEVDYWDEVVEIMEWSKTHVTSTDRKSTRL
;
A
#
# COMPACT_ATOMS: atom_id res chain seq x y z
N MET A 1 -4.03 -18.16 4.42
CA MET A 1 -3.76 -17.35 5.61
C MET A 1 -4.12 -15.91 5.32
N PRO A 2 -4.60 -15.19 6.30
CA PRO A 2 -5.16 -13.86 6.07
C PRO A 2 -4.11 -12.77 5.99
N ILE A 3 -4.50 -11.66 5.38
CA ILE A 3 -3.73 -10.42 5.45
C ILE A 3 -3.93 -9.76 6.80
N ARG A 4 -2.91 -9.05 7.28
CA ARG A 4 -2.97 -8.25 8.50
C ARG A 4 -3.29 -6.82 8.13
N ILE A 5 -4.37 -6.28 8.69
CA ILE A 5 -4.80 -4.89 8.48
C ILE A 5 -5.30 -4.30 9.80
N ASP A 6 -5.36 -2.96 9.87
CA ASP A 6 -5.93 -2.28 11.03
C ASP A 6 -7.42 -2.59 11.16
N SER A 7 -7.88 -2.80 12.39
CA SER A 7 -9.27 -3.11 12.68
C SER A 7 -10.25 -2.01 12.25
N ASP A 8 -9.77 -0.76 12.20
CA ASP A 8 -10.60 0.40 11.84
C ASP A 8 -10.58 0.75 10.35
N LEU A 9 -9.80 0.01 9.53
CA LEU A 9 -9.76 0.26 8.10
C LEU A 9 -11.12 -0.06 7.46
N PRO A 10 -11.72 0.85 6.65
CA PRO A 10 -13.02 0.62 6.04
C PRO A 10 -13.12 -0.66 5.21
N ALA A 11 -12.05 -1.03 4.52
CA ALA A 11 -12.02 -2.24 3.70
C ALA A 11 -12.24 -3.52 4.52
N LYS A 12 -11.89 -3.53 5.81
CA LYS A 12 -12.04 -4.71 6.67
C LYS A 12 -13.50 -5.18 6.75
N ALA A 13 -14.42 -4.26 7.01
CA ALA A 13 -15.85 -4.60 7.12
C ALA A 13 -16.40 -5.18 5.82
N ILE A 14 -16.02 -4.61 4.69
CA ILE A 14 -16.47 -5.08 3.38
C ILE A 14 -15.90 -6.47 3.07
N LEU A 15 -14.64 -6.69 3.38
CA LEU A 15 -14.00 -8.00 3.16
C LEU A 15 -14.63 -9.10 4.04
N GLU A 16 -14.99 -8.79 5.28
CA GLU A 16 -15.68 -9.71 6.16
C GLU A 16 -17.08 -10.07 5.62
N GLU A 17 -17.80 -9.10 5.07
CA GLU A 17 -19.08 -9.34 4.41
C GLU A 17 -18.96 -10.25 3.20
N GLU A 18 -17.83 -10.20 2.50
CA GLU A 18 -17.52 -11.05 1.36
C GLU A 18 -16.96 -12.42 1.76
N ASN A 19 -16.92 -12.72 3.06
CA ASN A 19 -16.34 -13.95 3.61
C ASN A 19 -14.83 -14.10 3.33
N VAL A 20 -14.13 -13.00 3.21
CA VAL A 20 -12.66 -12.97 3.11
C VAL A 20 -12.09 -12.85 4.51
N PHE A 21 -11.27 -13.81 4.92
CA PHE A 21 -10.67 -13.79 6.24
C PHE A 21 -9.52 -12.80 6.31
N VAL A 22 -9.59 -11.87 7.26
CA VAL A 22 -8.54 -10.88 7.50
C VAL A 22 -8.17 -10.92 8.98
N MET A 23 -6.93 -10.52 9.30
CA MET A 23 -6.45 -10.42 10.69
C MET A 23 -6.31 -8.95 11.10
N ASP A 24 -6.69 -8.65 12.34
CA ASP A 24 -6.28 -7.40 12.96
C ASP A 24 -4.89 -7.53 13.60
N ASN A 25 -4.36 -6.42 14.09
CA ASN A 25 -3.02 -6.38 14.66
C ASN A 25 -2.88 -7.26 15.90
N GLU A 26 -3.91 -7.30 16.72
CA GLU A 26 -3.90 -8.08 17.97
C GLU A 26 -3.78 -9.57 17.68
N ARG A 27 -4.62 -10.08 16.78
CA ARG A 27 -4.60 -11.51 16.43
C ARG A 27 -3.30 -11.90 15.72
N ALA A 28 -2.77 -11.04 14.85
CA ALA A 28 -1.52 -11.30 14.15
C ALA A 28 -0.34 -11.43 15.12
N CYS A 29 -0.30 -10.63 16.19
CA CYS A 29 0.75 -10.67 17.19
C CYS A 29 0.75 -11.95 18.04
N THR A 30 -0.36 -12.69 18.08
CA THR A 30 -0.44 -13.94 18.84
C THR A 30 0.03 -15.17 18.07
N GLN A 31 0.37 -15.01 16.79
CA GLN A 31 0.81 -16.11 15.94
C GLN A 31 2.32 -16.09 15.72
N ASP A 32 2.94 -17.25 15.82
CA ASP A 32 4.38 -17.42 15.62
C ASP A 32 4.67 -17.73 14.14
N ILE A 33 4.32 -16.78 13.26
CA ILE A 33 4.50 -16.90 11.81
C ILE A 33 5.18 -15.61 11.32
N ARG A 34 6.24 -15.77 10.51
CA ARG A 34 6.85 -14.60 9.87
C ARG A 34 5.95 -14.14 8.72
N PRO A 35 5.33 -12.97 8.80
CA PRO A 35 4.53 -12.46 7.70
C PRO A 35 5.40 -11.93 6.58
N LEU A 36 4.88 -11.97 5.35
CA LEU A 36 5.47 -11.24 4.24
C LEU A 36 5.09 -9.77 4.37
N LYS A 37 6.06 -8.90 4.31
CA LYS A 37 5.84 -7.45 4.40
C LYS A 37 5.64 -6.88 3.00
N ILE A 38 4.47 -6.33 2.75
CA ILE A 38 4.10 -5.72 1.46
C ILE A 38 3.84 -4.24 1.67
N ALA A 39 4.55 -3.40 0.92
CA ALA A 39 4.30 -1.97 0.88
C ALA A 39 3.48 -1.63 -0.37
N ILE A 40 2.49 -0.77 -0.23
CA ILE A 40 1.65 -0.31 -1.34
C ILE A 40 1.72 1.20 -1.42
N LEU A 41 2.33 1.73 -2.49
CA LEU A 41 2.33 3.15 -2.79
C LEU A 41 1.07 3.46 -3.60
N ASN A 42 0.08 4.05 -2.96
CA ASN A 42 -1.23 4.30 -3.55
C ASN A 42 -1.30 5.71 -4.15
N LEU A 43 -1.17 5.81 -5.46
CA LEU A 43 -1.21 7.06 -6.22
C LEU A 43 -2.59 7.33 -6.84
N MET A 44 -3.55 6.42 -6.65
CA MET A 44 -4.89 6.57 -7.21
C MET A 44 -5.68 7.64 -6.46
N PRO A 45 -6.57 8.40 -7.16
CA PRO A 45 -7.41 9.40 -6.50
C PRO A 45 -8.45 8.79 -5.57
N ASN A 46 -9.06 7.68 -5.94
CA ASN A 46 -10.03 6.98 -5.08
C ASN A 46 -9.30 5.90 -4.28
N LYS A 47 -8.72 6.31 -3.15
CA LYS A 47 -7.88 5.43 -2.35
C LYS A 47 -8.66 4.31 -1.67
N LEU A 48 -9.88 4.57 -1.24
CA LEU A 48 -10.70 3.56 -0.54
C LEU A 48 -11.02 2.37 -1.43
N ASP A 49 -11.44 2.61 -2.66
CA ASP A 49 -11.75 1.53 -3.62
C ASP A 49 -10.49 0.78 -4.02
N THR A 50 -9.38 1.50 -4.22
CA THR A 50 -8.10 0.88 -4.58
C THR A 50 -7.58 -0.01 -3.45
N GLU A 51 -7.69 0.44 -2.20
CA GLU A 51 -7.36 -0.36 -1.03
C GLU A 51 -8.16 -1.66 -1.00
N LEU A 52 -9.46 -1.57 -1.21
CA LEU A 52 -10.34 -2.74 -1.21
C LEU A 52 -9.97 -3.73 -2.31
N HIS A 53 -9.74 -3.24 -3.53
CA HIS A 53 -9.40 -4.09 -4.66
C HIS A 53 -8.07 -4.80 -4.47
N LEU A 54 -7.05 -4.10 -4.00
CA LEU A 54 -5.73 -4.67 -3.74
C LEU A 54 -5.76 -5.69 -2.60
N LEU A 55 -6.44 -5.37 -1.50
CA LEU A 55 -6.56 -6.27 -0.37
C LEU A 55 -7.34 -7.53 -0.73
N ARG A 56 -8.39 -7.41 -1.54
CA ARG A 56 -9.14 -8.57 -2.03
C ARG A 56 -8.25 -9.51 -2.86
N SER A 57 -7.41 -8.94 -3.72
CA SER A 57 -6.49 -9.73 -4.54
C SER A 57 -5.38 -10.37 -3.71
N LEU A 58 -4.80 -9.63 -2.77
CA LEU A 58 -3.71 -10.10 -1.92
C LEU A 58 -4.16 -11.15 -0.91
N SER A 59 -5.42 -11.12 -0.50
CA SER A 59 -5.95 -12.11 0.45
C SER A 59 -6.11 -13.51 -0.15
N ASN A 60 -6.00 -13.64 -1.47
CA ASN A 60 -6.13 -14.91 -2.17
C ASN A 60 -4.80 -15.69 -2.16
N THR A 61 -4.24 -15.88 -0.98
CA THR A 61 -2.99 -16.62 -0.76
C THR A 61 -3.02 -17.30 0.61
N PRO A 62 -2.38 -18.47 0.75
CA PRO A 62 -2.25 -19.11 2.07
C PRO A 62 -1.20 -18.43 2.98
N LEU A 63 -0.43 -17.48 2.46
CA LEU A 63 0.61 -16.80 3.23
C LEU A 63 0.03 -15.63 4.03
N GLN A 64 0.60 -15.38 5.21
CA GLN A 64 0.25 -14.21 6.00
C GLN A 64 0.97 -12.98 5.43
N LEU A 65 0.20 -11.92 5.17
CA LEU A 65 0.73 -10.66 4.63
C LEU A 65 0.54 -9.54 5.64
N ASP A 66 1.57 -8.73 5.80
CA ASP A 66 1.57 -7.52 6.61
C ASP A 66 1.62 -6.32 5.65
N ILE A 67 0.52 -5.58 5.54
CA ILE A 67 0.34 -4.54 4.53
C ILE A 67 0.64 -3.17 5.11
N THR A 68 1.50 -2.42 4.43
CA THR A 68 1.83 -1.03 4.78
C THR A 68 1.48 -0.13 3.60
N PHE A 69 0.60 0.85 3.82
CA PHE A 69 0.25 1.83 2.80
C PHE A 69 1.18 3.02 2.87
N LEU A 70 1.61 3.52 1.71
CA LEU A 70 2.50 4.67 1.57
C LEU A 70 1.82 5.79 0.81
N GLN A 71 2.14 7.02 1.18
CA GLN A 71 1.72 8.23 0.46
C GLN A 71 2.93 9.10 0.16
N THR A 72 2.78 10.00 -0.83
CA THR A 72 3.82 10.96 -1.17
C THR A 72 3.68 12.22 -0.30
N GLU A 73 4.80 12.84 0.05
CA GLU A 73 4.80 14.08 0.82
C GLU A 73 4.49 15.30 -0.05
N SER A 74 4.86 15.26 -1.31
CA SER A 74 4.71 16.38 -2.25
C SER A 74 3.31 16.54 -2.82
N TYR A 75 2.41 15.59 -2.58
CA TYR A 75 1.04 15.63 -3.11
C TYR A 75 0.02 15.37 -2.00
N VAL A 76 -0.95 16.28 -1.87
CA VAL A 76 -2.03 16.13 -0.90
C VAL A 76 -3.29 15.63 -1.64
N PRO A 77 -3.82 14.46 -1.27
CA PRO A 77 -5.04 13.95 -1.91
C PRO A 77 -6.25 14.84 -1.61
N THR A 78 -7.06 15.09 -2.63
CA THR A 78 -8.27 15.91 -2.51
C THR A 78 -9.54 15.09 -2.33
N HIS A 79 -9.51 13.80 -2.63
CA HIS A 79 -10.67 12.91 -2.63
C HIS A 79 -10.78 12.01 -1.40
N VAL A 80 -9.86 12.14 -0.45
CA VAL A 80 -9.81 11.32 0.76
C VAL A 80 -9.63 12.22 1.97
N SER A 81 -10.26 11.87 3.09
CA SER A 81 -10.13 12.66 4.31
C SER A 81 -8.69 12.63 4.83
N GLU A 82 -8.23 13.77 5.33
CA GLU A 82 -6.90 13.89 5.93
C GLU A 82 -6.72 12.93 7.11
N SER A 83 -7.75 12.75 7.92
CA SER A 83 -7.72 11.81 9.05
C SER A 83 -7.50 10.36 8.62
N HIS A 84 -8.08 9.93 7.49
CA HIS A 84 -7.85 8.61 6.93
C HIS A 84 -6.38 8.43 6.53
N MET A 85 -5.81 9.43 5.86
CA MET A 85 -4.43 9.39 5.42
C MET A 85 -3.46 9.36 6.60
N GLU A 86 -3.68 10.17 7.62
CA GLU A 86 -2.83 10.19 8.81
C GLU A 86 -2.86 8.87 9.58
N LYS A 87 -4.03 8.25 9.66
CA LYS A 87 -4.22 7.03 10.45
C LYS A 87 -3.67 5.78 9.77
N PHE A 88 -3.83 5.66 8.44
CA PHE A 88 -3.55 4.41 7.73
C PHE A 88 -2.34 4.46 6.78
N TYR A 89 -1.88 5.66 6.43
CA TYR A 89 -0.78 5.82 5.48
C TYR A 89 0.48 6.32 6.17
N ASN A 90 1.62 5.83 5.71
CA ASN A 90 2.93 6.28 6.16
C ASN A 90 3.63 7.03 5.04
N TYR A 91 4.52 7.96 5.40
CA TYR A 91 5.42 8.57 4.44
C TYR A 91 6.61 7.66 4.20
N PHE A 92 7.19 7.76 3.00
CA PHE A 92 8.37 6.97 2.65
C PHE A 92 9.53 7.19 3.64
N SER A 93 9.72 8.41 4.11
CA SER A 93 10.76 8.74 5.07
C SER A 93 10.65 7.96 6.38
N GLU A 94 9.46 7.53 6.76
CA GLU A 94 9.21 6.76 7.98
C GLU A 94 9.62 5.29 7.83
N ILE A 95 9.62 4.75 6.62
CA ILE A 95 9.81 3.32 6.38
C ILE A 95 11.09 3.00 5.57
N LYS A 96 11.86 3.98 5.19
CA LYS A 96 13.02 3.78 4.30
C LYS A 96 14.11 2.86 4.87
N ASP A 97 14.17 2.71 6.17
CA ASP A 97 15.13 1.82 6.84
C ASP A 97 14.58 0.40 7.02
N THR A 98 13.34 0.15 6.64
CA THR A 98 12.69 -1.16 6.74
C THR A 98 12.82 -1.91 5.42
N ARG A 99 13.03 -3.22 5.50
CA ARG A 99 13.03 -4.09 4.32
C ARG A 99 11.66 -4.71 4.13
N PHE A 100 11.24 -4.80 2.86
CA PHE A 100 9.96 -5.39 2.47
C PHE A 100 10.18 -6.56 1.52
N ASP A 101 9.24 -7.51 1.52
CA ASP A 101 9.26 -8.63 0.59
C ASP A 101 8.66 -8.23 -0.77
N GLY A 102 7.70 -7.30 -0.76
CA GLY A 102 7.10 -6.81 -1.99
C GLY A 102 6.73 -5.33 -1.92
N LEU A 103 6.72 -4.68 -3.07
CA LEU A 103 6.27 -3.30 -3.23
C LEU A 103 5.32 -3.23 -4.43
N ILE A 104 4.16 -2.64 -4.23
CA ILE A 104 3.19 -2.39 -5.30
C ILE A 104 3.07 -0.88 -5.48
N ILE A 105 3.32 -0.41 -6.69
CA ILE A 105 3.11 1.00 -7.08
C ILE A 105 1.89 1.04 -7.99
N THR A 106 0.82 1.72 -7.54
CA THR A 106 -0.41 1.83 -8.33
C THR A 106 -0.24 2.80 -9.48
N GLY A 107 -1.15 2.76 -10.46
CA GLY A 107 -1.22 3.78 -11.49
C GLY A 107 -1.68 5.12 -10.91
N ALA A 108 -1.56 6.16 -11.71
CA ALA A 108 -2.02 7.49 -11.37
C ALA A 108 -2.64 8.15 -12.62
N PRO A 109 -3.62 9.07 -12.47
CA PRO A 109 -4.28 9.71 -13.62
C PRO A 109 -3.42 10.87 -14.17
N VAL A 110 -2.23 10.53 -14.68
CA VAL A 110 -1.24 11.51 -15.17
C VAL A 110 -0.81 11.23 -16.62
N GLU A 111 -1.64 10.56 -17.39
CA GLU A 111 -1.32 10.11 -18.74
C GLU A 111 -1.10 11.23 -19.74
N LEU A 112 -1.58 12.44 -19.44
CA LEU A 112 -1.37 13.62 -20.28
C LEU A 112 -0.16 14.47 -19.88
N LYS A 113 0.55 14.07 -18.81
CA LYS A 113 1.72 14.79 -18.31
C LYS A 113 3.01 14.07 -18.66
N GLU A 114 4.06 14.85 -18.90
CA GLU A 114 5.41 14.29 -18.94
C GLU A 114 5.82 13.86 -17.53
N PHE A 115 6.80 12.96 -17.42
CA PHE A 115 7.21 12.44 -16.11
C PHE A 115 7.69 13.54 -15.17
N GLU A 116 8.45 14.48 -15.69
CA GLU A 116 9.01 15.58 -14.91
C GLU A 116 7.96 16.60 -14.45
N GLU A 117 6.78 16.61 -15.06
CA GLU A 117 5.67 17.50 -14.69
C GLU A 117 4.82 16.95 -13.55
N VAL A 118 5.03 15.69 -13.15
CA VAL A 118 4.30 15.08 -12.05
C VAL A 118 4.87 15.57 -10.73
N ASP A 119 4.00 16.09 -9.85
CA ASP A 119 4.41 16.72 -8.60
C ASP A 119 5.21 15.80 -7.67
N TYR A 120 4.94 14.50 -7.71
CA TYR A 120 5.59 13.50 -6.85
C TYR A 120 6.63 12.65 -7.60
N TRP A 121 7.04 13.08 -8.80
CA TRP A 121 7.96 12.29 -9.63
C TRP A 121 9.28 11.98 -8.93
N ASP A 122 9.87 12.98 -8.27
CA ASP A 122 11.15 12.81 -7.59
C ASP A 122 11.04 11.80 -6.43
N GLU A 123 9.93 11.84 -5.69
CA GLU A 123 9.68 10.87 -4.62
C GLU A 123 9.51 9.45 -5.17
N VAL A 124 8.79 9.29 -6.28
CA VAL A 124 8.61 7.99 -6.92
C VAL A 124 9.94 7.43 -7.39
N VAL A 125 10.79 8.26 -8.00
CA VAL A 125 12.14 7.85 -8.43
C VAL A 125 12.98 7.41 -7.23
N GLU A 126 12.95 8.16 -6.14
CA GLU A 126 13.64 7.80 -4.90
C GLU A 126 13.16 6.45 -4.35
N ILE A 127 11.86 6.23 -4.33
CA ILE A 127 11.27 4.96 -3.89
C ILE A 127 11.69 3.81 -4.80
N MET A 128 11.72 4.02 -6.11
CA MET A 128 12.18 3.01 -7.06
C MET A 128 13.64 2.64 -6.87
N GLU A 129 14.50 3.62 -6.63
CA GLU A 129 15.93 3.36 -6.34
C GLU A 129 16.08 2.61 -5.01
N TRP A 130 15.35 3.02 -3.98
CA TRP A 130 15.33 2.35 -2.69
C TRP A 130 14.88 0.88 -2.82
N SER A 131 13.90 0.62 -3.67
CA SER A 131 13.36 -0.73 -3.85
C SER A 131 14.40 -1.73 -4.37
N LYS A 132 15.42 -1.28 -5.07
CA LYS A 132 16.48 -2.15 -5.58
C LYS A 132 17.28 -2.83 -4.47
N THR A 133 17.38 -2.19 -3.31
CA THR A 133 18.19 -2.68 -2.18
C THR A 133 17.35 -3.15 -0.99
N HIS A 134 16.11 -2.71 -0.86
CA HIS A 134 15.26 -2.95 0.32
C HIS A 134 14.01 -3.78 0.04
N VAL A 135 13.70 -4.07 -1.23
CA VAL A 135 12.51 -4.82 -1.61
C VAL A 135 12.90 -5.99 -2.50
N THR A 136 12.36 -7.17 -2.20
CA THR A 136 12.65 -8.38 -2.97
C THR A 136 11.99 -8.34 -4.35
N SER A 137 10.74 -7.87 -4.43
CA SER A 137 9.99 -7.84 -5.70
C SER A 137 9.11 -6.60 -5.75
N THR A 138 9.13 -5.91 -6.90
CA THR A 138 8.35 -4.68 -7.12
C THR A 138 7.44 -4.83 -8.33
N ASP A 139 6.16 -4.47 -8.17
CA ASP A 139 5.18 -4.44 -9.24
C ASP A 139 4.67 -3.03 -9.49
N ARG A 140 4.51 -2.66 -10.74
CA ARG A 140 3.92 -1.37 -11.15
C ARG A 140 2.69 -1.62 -12.00
N LYS A 141 1.61 -0.93 -11.67
CA LYS A 141 0.33 -1.06 -12.37
C LYS A 141 0.28 -0.30 -13.70
N SER A 142 1.24 0.58 -13.96
CA SER A 142 1.29 1.38 -15.17
C SER A 142 2.69 1.39 -15.77
N THR A 143 2.78 1.24 -17.09
CA THR A 143 4.06 1.32 -17.81
C THR A 143 4.60 2.74 -17.89
N ARG A 144 3.80 3.75 -17.58
CA ARG A 144 4.21 5.15 -17.55
C ARG A 144 4.89 5.57 -16.24
N LEU A 145 4.79 4.73 -15.25
CA LEU A 145 5.47 4.93 -13.98
C LEU A 145 6.49 3.83 -13.76
#